data_880abb7471ec706bee9ab8cb5e8bd03e
#
_entry.id   880abb7471ec706bee9ab8cb5e8bd03e
#
_cell.length_a   1.000
_cell.length_b   1.000
_cell.length_c   1.000
_cell.angle_alpha   90.00
_cell.angle_beta   90.00
_cell.angle_gamma   90.00
#
_symmetry.space_group_name_H-M   'P 1'
#
loop_
_entity.id
_entity.type
_entity.pdbx_description
1 polymer ?
#
loop_
_entity_poly.entity_id
_entity_poly.type
_entity_poly.pdbx_seq_one_letter_code
_entity_poly.pdbx_strand_id
1 'polypeptide(L)'
;MTIKKGRLDKELSKFPELRNDTNTFFSNRNTNRDGLSKSFGDIMSKELLELRSNLKKYKREINEVWVTDVWSVTYEKGDYQATHNHRSVGLSGILHLENPTNGPNLNIVMPWNDWITDTTNYLSVKYKVGTMVVMPSFLLHSSEPNLSNERKRVISWDMRVECWVCGTGEKVRNHHRYQQS
;
A
#
# COMPACT_ATOMS: atom_id res chain seq x y z
N MET A 1 5.93 -5.71 7.90
CA MET A 1 6.50 -4.70 8.85
C MET A 1 5.42 -4.26 9.81
N THR A 2 5.75 -3.83 11.01
CA THR A 2 4.74 -3.41 12.02
C THR A 2 5.22 -2.17 12.78
N ILE A 3 4.39 -1.14 12.84
CA ILE A 3 4.64 0.09 13.58
C ILE A 3 3.94 -0.01 14.96
N LYS A 4 4.65 0.34 16.03
CA LYS A 4 4.03 0.37 17.36
C LYS A 4 2.90 1.42 17.39
N LYS A 5 1.73 1.04 17.92
CA LYS A 5 0.52 1.87 17.94
C LYS A 5 0.78 3.28 18.48
N GLY A 6 1.46 3.43 19.61
CA GLY A 6 1.72 4.75 20.19
C GLY A 6 2.58 5.67 19.31
N ARG A 7 3.53 5.12 18.54
CA ARG A 7 4.28 5.89 17.53
C ARG A 7 3.35 6.28 16.38
N LEU A 8 2.55 5.34 15.89
CA LEU A 8 1.60 5.58 14.83
C LEU A 8 0.61 6.70 15.18
N ASP A 9 0.00 6.65 16.36
CA ASP A 9 -0.94 7.66 16.84
C ASP A 9 -0.29 9.05 16.92
N LYS A 10 0.97 9.12 17.44
CA LYS A 10 1.73 10.36 17.52
C LYS A 10 2.04 10.94 16.14
N GLU A 11 2.46 10.12 15.20
CA GLU A 11 2.79 10.60 13.86
C GLU A 11 1.54 11.02 13.09
N LEU A 12 0.45 10.24 13.16
CA LEU A 12 -0.81 10.57 12.51
C LEU A 12 -1.51 11.79 13.10
N SER A 13 -1.23 12.14 14.38
CA SER A 13 -1.79 13.37 14.98
C SER A 13 -1.34 14.64 14.27
N LYS A 14 -0.22 14.59 13.54
CA LYS A 14 0.30 15.70 12.73
C LYS A 14 -0.46 15.89 11.42
N PHE A 15 -1.29 14.93 11.02
CA PHE A 15 -2.02 14.91 9.76
C PHE A 15 -3.49 14.57 10.01
N PRO A 16 -4.27 15.56 10.50
CA PRO A 16 -5.70 15.37 10.79
C PRO A 16 -6.48 14.91 9.54
N GLU A 17 -6.05 15.29 8.35
CA GLU A 17 -6.63 14.88 7.06
C GLU A 17 -6.52 13.36 6.79
N LEU A 18 -5.52 12.69 7.36
CA LEU A 18 -5.41 11.23 7.30
C LEU A 18 -6.28 10.52 8.35
N ARG A 19 -6.81 11.27 9.31
CA ARG A 19 -7.71 10.77 10.36
C ARG A 19 -9.17 11.01 10.05
N ASN A 20 -9.48 12.09 9.33
CA ASN A 20 -10.84 12.48 9.01
C ASN A 20 -11.26 11.81 7.71
N ASP A 21 -11.91 10.68 7.86
CA ASP A 21 -12.40 9.94 6.71
C ASP A 21 -13.75 10.44 6.27
N THR A 22 -13.82 10.62 4.98
CA THR A 22 -15.08 10.52 4.29
C THR A 22 -15.23 9.09 3.79
N ASN A 23 -16.31 8.44 4.15
CA ASN A 23 -16.67 7.14 3.61
C ASN A 23 -16.61 7.18 2.10
N THR A 24 -15.75 6.40 1.50
CA THR A 24 -15.86 6.21 0.08
C THR A 24 -15.42 4.81 -0.29
N PHE A 25 -16.31 4.16 -0.94
CA PHE A 25 -16.07 3.02 -1.81
C PHE A 25 -15.01 3.34 -2.89
N PHE A 26 -14.80 4.62 -3.13
CA PHE A 26 -13.76 5.20 -3.97
C PHE A 26 -12.94 6.14 -3.09
N SER A 27 -11.66 5.89 -3.01
CA SER A 27 -10.71 6.74 -2.31
C SER A 27 -11.01 8.22 -2.58
N ASN A 28 -11.32 9.00 -1.55
CA ASN A 28 -11.16 10.44 -1.63
C ASN A 28 -9.67 10.72 -1.78
N ARG A 29 -9.24 10.76 -3.02
CA ARG A 29 -7.89 11.20 -3.35
C ARG A 29 -7.82 12.66 -2.99
N ASN A 30 -7.15 12.95 -1.89
CA ASN A 30 -6.97 14.32 -1.45
C ASN A 30 -6.31 15.11 -2.58
N THR A 31 -6.89 16.26 -2.92
CA THR A 31 -6.47 17.09 -4.05
C THR A 31 -5.06 17.68 -3.89
N ASN A 32 -4.48 17.64 -2.68
CA ASN A 32 -3.13 18.09 -2.39
C ASN A 32 -2.16 16.90 -2.21
N ARG A 33 -2.07 16.07 -3.23
CA ARG A 33 -1.33 14.81 -3.22
C ARG A 33 0.15 14.98 -2.92
N ASP A 34 0.80 15.98 -3.52
CA ASP A 34 2.27 16.10 -3.44
C ASP A 34 2.75 16.41 -2.03
N GLY A 35 2.10 17.34 -1.34
CA GLY A 35 2.42 17.70 0.03
C GLY A 35 2.16 16.54 1.00
N LEU A 36 1.02 15.85 0.87
CA LEU A 36 0.64 14.72 1.72
C LEU A 36 1.57 13.52 1.50
N SER A 37 1.90 13.22 0.25
CA SER A 37 2.79 12.11 -0.10
C SER A 37 4.19 12.32 0.45
N LYS A 38 4.71 13.55 0.40
CA LYS A 38 6.00 13.91 0.98
C LYS A 38 5.96 13.74 2.51
N SER A 39 4.98 14.34 3.16
CA SER A 39 4.83 14.28 4.61
C SER A 39 4.66 12.85 5.13
N PHE A 40 3.89 12.03 4.43
CA PHE A 40 3.75 10.62 4.75
C PHE A 40 5.06 9.87 4.53
N GLY A 41 5.80 10.18 3.46
CA GLY A 41 7.13 9.64 3.20
C GLY A 41 8.14 9.97 4.32
N ASP A 42 8.09 11.19 4.83
CA ASP A 42 8.94 11.62 5.96
C ASP A 42 8.59 10.85 7.25
N ILE A 43 7.30 10.67 7.55
CA ILE A 43 6.84 9.86 8.69
C ILE A 43 7.30 8.41 8.56
N MET A 44 7.21 7.88 7.35
CA MET A 44 7.52 6.48 7.03
C MET A 44 8.99 6.27 6.66
N SER A 45 9.85 7.27 6.82
CA SER A 45 11.24 7.25 6.35
C SER A 45 12.03 6.04 6.84
N LYS A 46 11.85 5.67 8.12
CA LYS A 46 12.51 4.49 8.70
C LYS A 46 12.07 3.20 8.01
N GLU A 47 10.77 3.04 7.82
CA GLU A 47 10.16 1.87 7.19
C GLU A 47 10.51 1.80 5.69
N LEU A 48 10.60 2.94 5.02
CA LEU A 48 11.06 3.02 3.62
C LEU A 48 12.54 2.65 3.48
N LEU A 49 13.39 3.06 4.43
CA LEU A 49 14.79 2.63 4.47
C LEU A 49 14.93 1.12 4.70
N GLU A 50 14.15 0.55 5.59
CA GLU A 50 14.10 -0.89 5.82
C GLU A 50 13.61 -1.64 4.57
N LEU A 51 12.55 -1.15 3.93
CA LEU A 51 12.03 -1.69 2.67
C LEU A 51 13.11 -1.66 1.58
N ARG A 52 13.77 -0.52 1.39
CA ARG A 52 14.87 -0.37 0.45
C ARG A 52 15.99 -1.38 0.72
N SER A 53 16.39 -1.54 1.97
CA SER A 53 17.40 -2.51 2.38
C SER A 53 17.00 -3.95 2.04
N ASN A 54 15.74 -4.29 2.27
CA ASN A 54 15.21 -5.62 1.94
C ASN A 54 15.15 -5.85 0.42
N LEU A 55 14.73 -4.86 -0.35
CA LEU A 55 14.67 -4.95 -1.82
C LEU A 55 16.06 -5.17 -2.45
N LYS A 56 17.10 -4.57 -1.89
CA LYS A 56 18.48 -4.77 -2.34
C LYS A 56 18.95 -6.24 -2.29
N LYS A 57 18.38 -7.04 -1.39
CA LYS A 57 18.69 -8.47 -1.28
C LYS A 57 18.28 -9.28 -2.52
N TYR A 58 17.40 -8.76 -3.36
CA TYR A 58 16.96 -9.38 -4.60
C TYR A 58 17.85 -9.06 -5.83
N LYS A 59 19.11 -8.73 -5.61
CA LYS A 59 20.14 -8.51 -6.65
C LYS A 59 19.92 -7.30 -7.56
N ARG A 60 19.02 -6.40 -7.21
CA ARG A 60 18.84 -5.15 -7.94
C ARG A 60 19.39 -4.00 -7.14
N GLU A 61 20.15 -3.15 -7.79
CA GLU A 61 20.59 -1.91 -7.18
C GLU A 61 19.44 -0.94 -7.11
N ILE A 62 18.74 -0.94 -5.98
CA ILE A 62 17.65 -0.01 -5.69
C ILE A 62 18.26 1.26 -5.11
N ASN A 63 18.15 2.37 -5.86
CA ASN A 63 18.66 3.66 -5.42
C ASN A 63 17.70 4.32 -4.47
N GLU A 64 16.47 4.45 -4.89
CA GLU A 64 15.47 5.22 -4.19
C GLU A 64 14.11 4.54 -4.19
N VAL A 65 13.38 4.76 -3.09
CA VAL A 65 11.96 4.40 -2.97
C VAL A 65 11.27 5.63 -2.38
N TRP A 66 10.25 6.15 -3.06
CA TRP A 66 9.50 7.30 -2.58
C TRP A 66 8.00 7.13 -2.79
N VAL A 67 7.23 7.77 -1.91
CA VAL A 67 5.77 7.76 -1.96
C VAL A 67 5.28 8.73 -3.03
N THR A 68 4.37 8.31 -3.87
CA THR A 68 3.78 9.12 -4.94
C THR A 68 2.34 9.54 -4.65
N ASP A 69 1.56 8.65 -4.06
CA ASP A 69 0.16 8.89 -3.73
C ASP A 69 -0.14 8.32 -2.33
N VAL A 70 -0.99 9.00 -1.57
CA VAL A 70 -1.47 8.54 -0.25
C VAL A 70 -2.96 8.84 -0.13
N TRP A 71 -3.71 7.89 0.41
CA TRP A 71 -5.14 8.07 0.72
C TRP A 71 -5.56 7.18 1.88
N SER A 72 -6.65 7.53 2.56
CA SER A 72 -7.28 6.68 3.57
C SER A 72 -8.53 6.01 3.03
N VAL A 73 -8.83 4.83 3.56
CA VAL A 73 -10.04 4.08 3.24
C VAL A 73 -10.65 3.58 4.55
N THR A 74 -11.94 3.83 4.70
CA THR A 74 -12.74 3.32 5.81
C THR A 74 -13.75 2.32 5.29
N TYR A 75 -13.92 1.25 6.03
CA TYR A 75 -14.88 0.18 5.77
C TYR A 75 -15.82 0.08 6.97
N GLU A 76 -17.05 0.52 6.79
CA GLU A 76 -18.13 0.27 7.72
C GLU A 76 -18.66 -1.16 7.53
N LYS A 77 -19.67 -1.56 8.33
CA LYS A 77 -20.27 -2.87 8.18
C LYS A 77 -20.87 -3.07 6.80
N GLY A 78 -20.46 -4.15 6.14
CA GLY A 78 -20.88 -4.50 4.77
C GLY A 78 -19.94 -3.98 3.68
N ASP A 79 -19.09 -3.00 3.97
CA ASP A 79 -18.16 -2.46 3.00
C ASP A 79 -17.05 -3.45 2.67
N TYR A 80 -16.64 -3.47 1.42
CA TYR A 80 -15.57 -4.31 0.90
C TYR A 80 -14.82 -3.57 -0.20
N GLN A 81 -13.67 -4.10 -0.58
CA GLN A 81 -12.96 -3.65 -1.76
C GLN A 81 -12.89 -4.79 -2.77
N ALA A 82 -13.48 -4.59 -3.94
CA ALA A 82 -13.40 -5.55 -5.03
C ALA A 82 -11.95 -5.76 -5.48
N THR A 83 -11.71 -6.89 -6.13
CA THR A 83 -10.37 -7.21 -6.65
C THR A 83 -9.92 -6.16 -7.67
N HIS A 84 -8.76 -5.58 -7.44
CA HIS A 84 -8.16 -4.53 -8.26
C HIS A 84 -6.64 -4.56 -8.13
N ASN A 85 -5.95 -3.80 -8.95
CA ASN A 85 -4.54 -3.44 -8.79
C ASN A 85 -4.37 -1.92 -8.87
N HIS A 86 -3.16 -1.44 -8.63
CA HIS A 86 -2.91 0.00 -8.67
C HIS A 86 -2.22 0.43 -9.97
N ARG A 87 -1.19 -0.29 -10.40
CA ARG A 87 -0.42 0.06 -11.61
C ARG A 87 0.37 -1.15 -12.10
N SER A 88 0.94 -1.04 -13.31
CA SER A 88 1.84 -2.07 -13.86
C SER A 88 3.24 -2.07 -13.24
N VAL A 89 3.66 -0.96 -12.62
CA VAL A 89 5.01 -0.77 -12.05
C VAL A 89 4.97 -0.07 -10.70
N GLY A 90 5.97 -0.34 -9.87
CA GLY A 90 6.11 0.23 -8.54
C GLY A 90 5.63 -0.69 -7.44
N LEU A 91 5.45 -0.13 -6.28
CA LEU A 91 4.96 -0.83 -5.10
C LEU A 91 3.73 -0.11 -4.54
N SER A 92 2.82 -0.87 -3.98
CA SER A 92 1.68 -0.34 -3.23
C SER A 92 1.76 -0.82 -1.80
N GLY A 93 1.34 0.00 -0.87
CA GLY A 93 1.36 -0.30 0.55
C GLY A 93 0.02 -0.06 1.22
N ILE A 94 -0.23 -0.80 2.28
CA ILE A 94 -1.43 -0.70 3.12
C ILE A 94 -0.99 -0.72 4.58
N LEU A 95 -1.35 0.32 5.33
CA LEU A 95 -1.12 0.42 6.77
C LEU A 95 -2.47 0.32 7.50
N HIS A 96 -2.60 -0.64 8.38
CA HIS A 96 -3.84 -0.87 9.13
C HIS A 96 -3.88 0.00 10.39
N LEU A 97 -4.85 0.94 10.44
CA LEU A 97 -5.06 1.89 11.55
C LEU A 97 -6.07 1.38 12.56
N GLU A 98 -7.17 0.85 12.07
CA GLU A 98 -8.24 0.26 12.86
C GLU A 98 -8.62 -1.08 12.23
N ASN A 99 -8.82 -2.07 13.07
CA ASN A 99 -9.21 -3.38 12.61
C ASN A 99 -10.13 -4.05 13.62
N PRO A 100 -11.31 -4.49 13.20
CA PRO A 100 -12.22 -5.26 14.05
C PRO A 100 -11.53 -6.53 14.57
N THR A 101 -11.97 -6.98 15.74
CA THR A 101 -11.67 -8.34 16.19
C THR A 101 -12.25 -9.31 15.16
N ASN A 102 -11.45 -10.18 14.56
CA ASN A 102 -11.84 -11.01 13.40
C ASN A 102 -12.24 -10.19 12.15
N GLY A 103 -11.57 -9.06 11.94
CA GLY A 103 -11.80 -8.22 10.75
C GLY A 103 -11.46 -8.94 9.43
N PRO A 104 -11.94 -8.35 8.32
CA PRO A 104 -11.77 -8.91 6.98
C PRO A 104 -10.31 -9.02 6.58
N ASN A 105 -9.96 -10.12 5.94
CA ASN A 105 -8.60 -10.33 5.43
C ASN A 105 -8.30 -9.44 4.21
N LEU A 106 -7.02 -9.19 4.00
CA LEU A 106 -6.50 -8.74 2.72
C LEU A 106 -6.12 -9.97 1.90
N ASN A 107 -6.79 -10.17 0.78
CA ASN A 107 -6.51 -11.26 -0.13
C ASN A 107 -5.69 -10.75 -1.32
N ILE A 108 -4.55 -11.37 -1.57
CA ILE A 108 -3.66 -11.07 -2.69
C ILE A 108 -3.70 -12.26 -3.64
N VAL A 109 -4.08 -12.02 -4.89
CA VAL A 109 -4.07 -13.04 -5.93
C VAL A 109 -2.63 -13.25 -6.39
N MET A 110 -2.15 -14.48 -6.29
CA MET A 110 -0.80 -14.79 -6.76
C MET A 110 -0.78 -14.82 -8.28
N PRO A 111 0.30 -14.35 -8.94
CA PRO A 111 0.39 -14.30 -10.39
C PRO A 111 0.65 -15.67 -11.04
N TRP A 112 0.41 -16.74 -10.33
CA TRP A 112 0.49 -18.12 -10.78
C TRP A 112 -0.61 -18.97 -10.15
N ASN A 113 -1.14 -19.89 -10.93
CA ASN A 113 -2.12 -20.87 -10.47
C ASN A 113 -1.43 -22.14 -9.99
N ASP A 114 -2.12 -22.92 -9.19
CA ASP A 114 -1.77 -24.31 -8.97
C ASP A 114 -2.18 -25.10 -10.22
N TRP A 115 -1.18 -25.50 -11.00
CA TRP A 115 -1.39 -26.21 -12.27
C TRP A 115 -1.84 -27.68 -12.08
N ILE A 116 -1.74 -28.22 -10.86
CA ILE A 116 -2.20 -29.57 -10.55
C ILE A 116 -3.70 -29.57 -10.26
N THR A 117 -4.16 -28.57 -9.50
CA THR A 117 -5.57 -28.48 -9.06
C THR A 117 -6.39 -27.50 -9.91
N ASP A 118 -5.76 -26.80 -10.87
CA ASP A 118 -6.35 -25.74 -11.69
C ASP A 118 -7.04 -24.66 -10.85
N THR A 119 -6.42 -24.31 -9.71
CA THR A 119 -6.97 -23.32 -8.79
C THR A 119 -6.11 -22.06 -8.75
N THR A 120 -6.77 -20.92 -8.59
CA THR A 120 -6.09 -19.64 -8.35
C THR A 120 -5.55 -19.60 -6.94
N ASN A 121 -4.25 -19.33 -6.80
CA ASN A 121 -3.61 -19.19 -5.51
C ASN A 121 -3.88 -17.81 -4.90
N TYR A 122 -4.26 -17.79 -3.63
CA TYR A 122 -4.46 -16.59 -2.83
C TYR A 122 -3.55 -16.59 -1.62
N LEU A 123 -2.94 -15.43 -1.37
CA LEU A 123 -2.31 -15.14 -0.09
C LEU A 123 -3.29 -14.34 0.77
N SER A 124 -3.90 -14.98 1.76
CA SER A 124 -4.78 -14.29 2.71
C SER A 124 -3.96 -13.78 3.89
N VAL A 125 -3.86 -12.47 4.01
CA VAL A 125 -3.06 -11.79 5.05
C VAL A 125 -3.97 -11.40 6.19
N LYS A 126 -3.74 -12.01 7.37
CA LYS A 126 -4.29 -11.53 8.64
C LYS A 126 -3.39 -10.46 9.21
N TYR A 127 -3.97 -9.39 9.72
CA TYR A 127 -3.20 -8.25 10.20
C TYR A 127 -3.74 -7.69 11.50
N LYS A 128 -2.88 -6.97 12.21
CA LYS A 128 -3.18 -6.19 13.43
C LYS A 128 -3.00 -4.71 13.14
N VAL A 129 -3.57 -3.87 13.98
CA VAL A 129 -3.30 -2.42 13.95
C VAL A 129 -1.78 -2.16 13.95
N GLY A 130 -1.32 -1.28 13.09
CA GLY A 130 0.09 -1.00 12.85
C GLY A 130 0.79 -1.95 11.88
N THR A 131 0.12 -3.00 11.40
CA THR A 131 0.68 -3.86 10.35
C THR A 131 0.73 -3.11 9.03
N MET A 132 1.87 -3.21 8.37
CA MET A 132 2.11 -2.67 7.04
C MET A 132 2.36 -3.82 6.06
N VAL A 133 1.57 -3.84 5.00
CA VAL A 133 1.75 -4.76 3.87
C VAL A 133 2.26 -3.95 2.68
N VAL A 134 3.31 -4.41 2.04
CA VAL A 134 3.86 -3.81 0.82
C VAL A 134 3.96 -4.90 -0.23
N MET A 135 3.49 -4.59 -1.44
CA MET A 135 3.43 -5.53 -2.55
C MET A 135 3.70 -4.83 -3.88
N PRO A 136 4.12 -5.55 -4.92
CA PRO A 136 4.12 -5.02 -6.29
C PRO A 136 2.75 -4.49 -6.69
N SER A 137 2.72 -3.28 -7.28
CA SER A 137 1.46 -2.59 -7.62
C SER A 137 0.59 -3.34 -8.64
N PHE A 138 1.17 -4.22 -9.43
CA PHE A 138 0.45 -5.03 -10.42
C PHE A 138 -0.33 -6.20 -9.80
N LEU A 139 -0.06 -6.58 -8.55
CA LEU A 139 -0.75 -7.70 -7.92
C LEU A 139 -2.22 -7.34 -7.67
N LEU A 140 -3.10 -8.21 -8.12
CA LEU A 140 -4.52 -8.13 -7.83
C LEU A 140 -4.74 -8.42 -6.35
N HIS A 141 -5.53 -7.58 -5.71
CA HIS A 141 -5.86 -7.75 -4.30
C HIS A 141 -7.26 -7.22 -3.99
N SER A 142 -7.82 -7.69 -2.88
CA SER A 142 -9.16 -7.33 -2.41
C SER A 142 -9.22 -7.30 -0.90
N SER A 143 -10.22 -6.64 -0.35
CA SER A 143 -10.60 -6.75 1.06
C SER A 143 -11.97 -7.43 1.14
N GLU A 144 -12.05 -8.49 1.94
CA GLU A 144 -13.32 -9.11 2.27
C GLU A 144 -14.31 -8.12 2.91
N PRO A 145 -15.63 -8.37 2.85
CA PRO A 145 -16.61 -7.54 3.53
C PRO A 145 -16.34 -7.44 5.03
N ASN A 146 -16.45 -6.22 5.56
CA ASN A 146 -16.43 -6.01 7.00
C ASN A 146 -17.78 -6.45 7.59
N LEU A 147 -17.83 -7.63 8.20
CA LEU A 147 -19.06 -8.16 8.81
C LEU A 147 -19.24 -7.70 10.26
N SER A 148 -18.29 -6.96 10.82
CA SER A 148 -18.34 -6.42 12.17
C SER A 148 -19.13 -5.10 12.24
N ASN A 149 -19.62 -4.76 13.43
CA ASN A 149 -20.11 -3.40 13.73
C ASN A 149 -18.95 -2.42 14.04
N GLU A 150 -17.73 -2.95 14.20
CA GLU A 150 -16.53 -2.13 14.38
C GLU A 150 -15.99 -1.71 13.01
N ARG A 151 -15.47 -0.51 12.94
CA ARG A 151 -14.89 0.07 11.74
C ARG A 151 -13.50 -0.52 11.46
N LYS A 152 -13.23 -0.79 10.18
CA LYS A 152 -11.88 -1.01 9.67
C LYS A 152 -11.38 0.25 8.98
N ARG A 153 -10.14 0.64 9.23
CA ARG A 153 -9.52 1.79 8.57
C ARG A 153 -8.07 1.52 8.19
N VAL A 154 -7.72 1.93 6.97
CA VAL A 154 -6.38 1.79 6.44
C VAL A 154 -5.89 3.09 5.80
N ILE A 155 -4.56 3.27 5.75
CA ILE A 155 -3.92 4.20 4.82
C ILE A 155 -3.32 3.35 3.72
N SER A 156 -3.64 3.70 2.49
CA SER A 156 -3.03 3.11 1.30
C SER A 156 -2.12 4.12 0.62
N TRP A 157 -1.08 3.64 -0.03
CA TRP A 157 -0.16 4.51 -0.76
C TRP A 157 0.48 3.77 -1.92
N ASP A 158 0.88 4.53 -2.93
CA ASP A 158 1.71 4.06 -4.03
C ASP A 158 3.13 4.57 -3.90
N MET A 159 4.08 3.79 -4.42
CA MET A 159 5.50 4.11 -4.40
C MET A 159 6.14 3.89 -5.76
N ARG A 160 7.14 4.71 -6.04
CA ARG A 160 8.09 4.47 -7.11
C ARG A 160 9.37 3.87 -6.55
N VAL A 161 10.00 3.06 -7.39
CA VAL A 161 11.30 2.46 -7.11
C VAL A 161 12.23 2.86 -8.26
N GLU A 162 13.34 3.48 -7.93
CA GLU A 162 14.42 3.77 -8.89
C GLU A 162 15.53 2.73 -8.72
N CYS A 163 15.98 2.17 -9.80
CA CYS A 163 17.16 1.29 -9.80
C CYS A 163 18.14 1.69 -10.93
N TRP A 164 19.42 1.51 -10.65
CA TRP A 164 20.45 1.61 -11.68
C TRP A 164 20.43 0.33 -12.52
N VAL A 165 20.45 0.48 -13.85
CA VAL A 165 20.67 -0.66 -14.71
C VAL A 165 22.18 -0.92 -14.77
N CYS A 166 22.61 -2.09 -14.30
CA CYS A 166 24.00 -2.50 -14.39
C CYS A 166 24.44 -2.49 -15.88
N GLY A 167 25.38 -1.63 -16.23
CA GLY A 167 26.08 -1.66 -17.50
C GLY A 167 25.94 -0.46 -18.42
N THR A 168 24.97 0.43 -18.24
CA THR A 168 24.82 1.59 -19.14
C THR A 168 25.12 2.93 -18.50
N GLY A 169 25.25 3.00 -17.17
CA GLY A 169 25.41 4.27 -16.44
C GLY A 169 24.20 5.21 -16.55
N GLU A 170 23.15 4.80 -17.22
CA GLU A 170 21.95 5.60 -17.43
C GLU A 170 20.91 5.36 -16.32
N LYS A 171 20.37 6.46 -15.81
CA LYS A 171 19.19 6.42 -14.94
C LYS A 171 17.98 6.04 -15.77
N VAL A 172 17.51 4.80 -15.65
CA VAL A 172 16.19 4.47 -16.21
C VAL A 172 15.12 5.13 -15.33
N ARG A 173 14.80 6.37 -15.66
CA ARG A 173 13.57 6.98 -15.23
C ARG A 173 12.46 6.39 -16.07
N ASN A 174 11.62 5.54 -15.51
CA ASN A 174 10.39 5.11 -16.17
C ASN A 174 9.45 6.31 -16.30
N HIS A 175 9.75 7.21 -17.24
CA HIS A 175 8.88 8.26 -17.70
C HIS A 175 7.89 7.66 -18.71
N HIS A 176 6.93 6.89 -18.26
CA HIS A 176 5.72 6.77 -19.04
C HIS A 176 4.89 8.04 -18.81
N ARG A 177 5.16 9.05 -19.63
CA ARG A 177 4.17 10.09 -19.90
C ARG A 177 3.00 9.39 -20.59
N TYR A 178 1.94 9.13 -19.86
CA TYR A 178 0.66 8.91 -20.51
C TYR A 178 0.25 10.22 -21.17
N GLN A 179 0.41 10.31 -22.49
CA GLN A 179 -0.34 11.26 -23.27
C GLN A 179 -1.80 10.85 -23.16
N GLN A 180 -2.59 11.69 -22.53
CA GLN A 180 -4.04 11.63 -22.62
C GLN A 180 -4.40 12.00 -24.07
N SER A 181 -4.90 11.04 -24.82
CA SER A 181 -5.69 11.25 -26.01
C SER A 181 -7.15 11.22 -25.64
#